data_e910bd3dc517d97bf1f297f7fae1f0f6
#
_entry.id   e910bd3dc517d97bf1f297f7fae1f0f6
#
_cell.length_a   1.000
_cell.length_b   1.000
_cell.length_c   1.000
_cell.angle_alpha   90.00
_cell.angle_beta   90.00
_cell.angle_gamma   90.00
#
_symmetry.space_group_name_H-M   'P 1'
#
loop_
_entity.id
_entity.type
_entity.pdbx_description
1 polymer ?
#
loop_
_entity_poly.entity_id
_entity_poly.type
_entity_poly.pdbx_seq_one_letter_code
_entity_poly.pdbx_strand_id
1 'polypeptide(L)'
;MHIEVIHNSKSIVAESFRTLRSNLQFSEFGKNIKIIVVTSANPNEGKSEVSINLAASLAQQGKSVIIIDADMRKPTQHKLTELNNTEGLSTFLLKKSGVDSINHLTINDVNLDVLTSGPVPPNPSEMLASS
;
A
#
# COMPACT_ATOMS: atom_id res chain seq x y z
N MET A 1 9.52 12.06 -1.45
CA MET A 1 8.27 11.28 -1.54
C MET A 1 7.16 12.12 -2.13
N HIS A 2 6.44 11.57 -3.08
CA HIS A 2 5.31 12.26 -3.70
C HIS A 2 4.09 11.35 -3.75
N ILE A 3 3.00 11.80 -3.16
CA ILE A 3 1.70 11.12 -3.23
C ILE A 3 0.71 12.14 -3.79
N GLU A 4 0.24 11.90 -5.00
CA GLU A 4 -0.55 12.88 -5.78
C GLU A 4 -1.77 13.39 -5.03
N VAL A 5 -2.56 12.52 -4.39
CA VAL A 5 -3.77 12.94 -3.68
C VAL A 5 -3.48 13.81 -2.46
N ILE A 6 -2.25 13.75 -1.92
CA ILE A 6 -1.84 14.57 -0.77
C ILE A 6 -1.13 15.82 -1.24
N HIS A 7 -0.11 15.68 -2.09
CA HIS A 7 0.80 16.75 -2.45
C HIS A 7 0.27 17.63 -3.58
N ASN A 8 -0.65 17.11 -4.40
CA ASN A 8 -1.26 17.86 -5.49
C ASN A 8 -2.77 17.57 -5.52
N SER A 9 -3.43 17.88 -4.41
CA SER A 9 -4.79 17.44 -4.11
C SER A 9 -5.87 17.98 -5.07
N LYS A 10 -5.56 19.03 -5.82
CA LYS A 10 -6.50 19.63 -6.78
C LYS A 10 -6.27 19.18 -8.20
N SER A 11 -5.31 18.30 -8.45
CA SER A 11 -5.04 17.83 -9.80
C SER A 11 -6.15 16.91 -10.32
N ILE A 12 -6.21 16.76 -11.64
CA ILE A 12 -7.15 15.83 -12.29
C ILE A 12 -6.86 14.39 -11.85
N VAL A 13 -5.59 14.04 -11.71
CA VAL A 13 -5.19 12.71 -11.27
C VAL A 13 -5.67 12.44 -9.84
N ALA A 14 -5.47 13.41 -8.93
CA ALA A 14 -5.97 13.28 -7.56
C ALA A 14 -7.49 13.11 -7.53
N GLU A 15 -8.22 13.86 -8.36
CA GLU A 15 -9.66 13.73 -8.47
C GLU A 15 -10.08 12.35 -8.97
N SER A 16 -9.30 11.77 -9.89
CA SER A 16 -9.54 10.41 -10.39
C SER A 16 -9.44 9.37 -9.28
N PHE A 17 -8.48 9.52 -8.36
CA PHE A 17 -8.35 8.62 -7.22
C PHE A 17 -9.52 8.79 -6.24
N ARG A 18 -9.98 10.02 -6.01
CA ARG A 18 -11.16 10.25 -5.16
C ARG A 18 -12.42 9.66 -5.78
N THR A 19 -12.55 9.73 -7.10
CA THR A 19 -13.66 9.08 -7.82
C THR A 19 -13.61 7.57 -7.68
N LEU A 20 -12.42 6.97 -7.83
CA LEU A 20 -12.24 5.54 -7.63
C LEU A 20 -12.63 5.14 -6.20
N ARG A 21 -12.17 5.90 -5.22
CA ARG A 21 -12.52 5.68 -3.81
C ARG A 21 -14.03 5.71 -3.62
N SER A 22 -14.69 6.74 -4.13
CA SER A 22 -16.16 6.88 -4.01
C SER A 22 -16.88 5.70 -4.65
N ASN A 23 -16.45 5.29 -5.85
CA ASN A 23 -17.05 4.16 -6.53
C ASN A 23 -16.91 2.87 -5.72
N LEU A 24 -15.77 2.65 -5.09
CA LEU A 24 -15.57 1.48 -4.23
C LEU A 24 -16.46 1.54 -2.98
N GLN A 25 -16.57 2.71 -2.36
CA GLN A 25 -17.35 2.88 -1.13
C GLN A 25 -18.86 2.77 -1.36
N PHE A 26 -19.35 3.21 -2.52
CA PHE A 26 -20.77 3.16 -2.86
C PHE A 26 -21.15 1.95 -3.68
N SER A 27 -20.21 1.02 -3.94
CA SER A 27 -20.55 -0.23 -4.59
C SER A 27 -21.40 -1.10 -3.68
N GLU A 28 -22.08 -2.10 -4.26
CA GLU A 28 -22.92 -3.03 -3.50
C GLU A 28 -22.17 -3.69 -2.34
N PHE A 29 -20.90 -3.97 -2.53
CA PHE A 29 -20.07 -4.63 -1.54
C PHE A 29 -19.21 -3.66 -0.73
N GLY A 30 -19.27 -2.35 -1.01
CA GLY A 30 -18.35 -1.35 -0.48
C GLY A 30 -18.34 -1.22 1.04
N LYS A 31 -19.48 -1.45 1.70
CA LYS A 31 -19.58 -1.33 3.16
C LYS A 31 -18.82 -2.42 3.89
N ASN A 32 -18.59 -3.56 3.25
CA ASN A 32 -17.94 -4.73 3.84
C ASN A 32 -16.55 -5.00 3.28
N ILE A 33 -16.04 -4.15 2.40
CA ILE A 33 -14.70 -4.31 1.84
C ILE A 33 -13.69 -3.95 2.91
N LYS A 34 -12.82 -4.89 3.24
CA LYS A 34 -11.70 -4.70 4.17
C LYS A 34 -10.35 -4.89 3.50
N ILE A 35 -10.30 -5.66 2.43
CA ILE A 35 -9.07 -5.98 1.72
C ILE A 35 -9.27 -5.66 0.25
N ILE A 36 -8.34 -4.88 -0.30
CA ILE A 36 -8.32 -4.52 -1.72
C ILE A 36 -6.98 -4.98 -2.28
N VAL A 37 -7.03 -5.79 -3.33
CA VAL A 37 -5.83 -6.24 -4.03
C VAL A 37 -5.68 -5.43 -5.31
N VAL A 38 -4.52 -4.80 -5.46
CA VAL A 38 -4.17 -4.04 -6.67
C VAL A 38 -3.18 -4.87 -7.47
N THR A 39 -3.53 -5.19 -8.69
CA THR A 39 -2.70 -6.00 -9.56
C THR A 39 -2.73 -5.46 -10.99
N SER A 40 -1.78 -5.89 -11.81
CA SER A 40 -1.73 -5.54 -13.22
C SER A 40 -1.25 -6.75 -14.02
N ALA A 41 -1.61 -6.77 -15.32
CA ALA A 41 -1.21 -7.86 -16.21
C ALA A 41 0.28 -7.86 -16.51
N ASN A 42 0.91 -6.69 -16.52
CA ASN A 42 2.32 -6.51 -16.84
C ASN A 42 3.03 -5.74 -15.74
N PRO A 43 4.35 -5.98 -15.54
CA PRO A 43 5.12 -5.18 -14.59
C PRO A 43 5.21 -3.72 -15.04
N ASN A 44 5.43 -2.81 -14.09
CA ASN A 44 5.61 -1.38 -14.34
C ASN A 44 4.38 -0.66 -14.91
N GLU A 45 3.17 -1.14 -14.64
CA GLU A 45 1.92 -0.48 -15.03
C GLU A 45 1.40 0.50 -13.97
N GLY A 46 2.24 0.90 -13.02
CA GLY A 46 1.86 1.89 -12.02
C GLY A 46 1.02 1.37 -10.87
N LYS A 47 0.94 0.05 -10.67
CA LYS A 47 0.13 -0.54 -9.59
C LYS A 47 0.52 -0.04 -8.20
N SER A 48 1.81 0.21 -7.97
CA SER A 48 2.30 0.70 -6.68
C SER A 48 1.86 2.13 -6.40
N GLU A 49 1.87 2.98 -7.42
CA GLU A 49 1.38 4.36 -7.31
C GLU A 49 -0.14 4.40 -7.13
N VAL A 50 -0.86 3.54 -7.84
CA VAL A 50 -2.32 3.40 -7.66
C VAL A 50 -2.63 2.97 -6.24
N SER A 51 -1.90 2.00 -5.72
CA SER A 51 -2.11 1.48 -4.36
C SER A 51 -1.92 2.57 -3.30
N ILE A 52 -0.82 3.31 -3.37
CA ILE A 52 -0.53 4.32 -2.35
C ILE A 52 -1.49 5.51 -2.44
N ASN A 53 -1.88 5.91 -3.65
CA ASN A 53 -2.83 7.01 -3.81
C ASN A 53 -4.23 6.63 -3.37
N LEU A 54 -4.67 5.41 -3.68
CA LEU A 54 -5.96 4.92 -3.21
C LEU A 54 -5.98 4.83 -1.68
N ALA A 55 -4.93 4.26 -1.09
CA ALA A 55 -4.80 4.17 0.36
C ALA A 55 -4.81 5.55 1.01
N ALA A 56 -4.06 6.49 0.46
CA ALA A 56 -4.02 7.86 0.97
C ALA A 56 -5.39 8.52 0.88
N SER A 57 -6.13 8.32 -0.21
CA SER A 57 -7.46 8.91 -0.37
C SER A 57 -8.46 8.34 0.65
N LEU A 58 -8.36 7.06 0.98
CA LEU A 58 -9.17 6.45 2.03
C LEU A 58 -8.78 6.98 3.41
N ALA A 59 -7.49 7.13 3.67
CA ALA A 59 -6.99 7.67 4.93
C ALA A 59 -7.40 9.14 5.13
N GLN A 60 -7.53 9.90 4.06
CA GLN A 60 -8.01 11.28 4.12
C GLN A 60 -9.43 11.39 4.67
N GLN A 61 -10.21 10.32 4.59
CA GLN A 61 -11.55 10.25 5.16
C GLN A 61 -11.56 9.75 6.62
N GLY A 62 -10.40 9.62 7.23
CA GLY A 62 -10.30 9.16 8.62
C GLY A 62 -10.32 7.65 8.78
N LYS A 63 -10.22 6.90 7.70
CA LYS A 63 -10.16 5.44 7.79
C LYS A 63 -8.76 4.97 8.17
N SER A 64 -8.70 3.86 8.91
CA SER A 64 -7.44 3.20 9.23
C SER A 64 -7.04 2.32 8.04
N VAL A 65 -5.90 2.61 7.45
CA VAL A 65 -5.44 1.94 6.22
C VAL A 65 -4.02 1.46 6.41
N ILE A 66 -3.76 0.23 5.98
CA ILE A 66 -2.41 -0.30 5.89
C ILE A 66 -2.15 -0.75 4.45
N ILE A 67 -0.99 -0.38 3.93
CA ILE A 67 -0.49 -0.86 2.64
C ILE A 67 0.49 -1.98 2.93
N ILE A 68 0.28 -3.12 2.28
CA ILE A 68 1.19 -4.26 2.38
C ILE A 68 1.79 -4.49 0.99
N ASP A 69 3.11 -4.38 0.89
CA ASP A 69 3.82 -4.68 -0.36
C ASP A 69 4.13 -6.17 -0.40
N ALA A 70 3.30 -6.91 -1.13
CA ALA A 70 3.47 -8.35 -1.28
C ALA A 70 4.33 -8.73 -2.50
N ASP A 71 4.83 -7.76 -3.24
CA ASP A 71 5.72 -8.00 -4.36
C ASP A 71 7.16 -8.15 -3.86
N MET A 72 7.49 -9.34 -3.42
CA MET A 72 8.80 -9.64 -2.84
C MET A 72 9.92 -9.74 -3.89
N ARG A 73 9.58 -9.84 -5.17
CA ARG A 73 10.55 -9.94 -6.26
C ARG A 73 11.02 -8.58 -6.74
N LYS A 74 10.08 -7.62 -6.84
CA LYS A 74 10.37 -6.24 -7.26
C LYS A 74 9.65 -5.28 -6.33
N PRO A 75 10.08 -5.18 -5.06
CA PRO A 75 9.41 -4.32 -4.10
C PRO A 75 9.55 -2.84 -4.48
N THR A 76 8.50 -2.07 -4.30
CA THR A 76 8.44 -0.67 -4.70
C THR A 76 7.93 0.28 -3.64
N GLN A 77 7.08 -0.19 -2.71
CA GLN A 77 6.48 0.72 -1.72
C GLN A 77 7.51 1.41 -0.83
N HIS A 78 8.60 0.71 -0.46
CA HIS A 78 9.67 1.32 0.34
C HIS A 78 10.35 2.47 -0.41
N LYS A 79 10.43 2.39 -1.73
CA LYS A 79 11.01 3.45 -2.56
C LYS A 79 10.08 4.66 -2.65
N LEU A 80 8.78 4.42 -2.86
CA LEU A 80 7.79 5.49 -2.94
C LEU A 80 7.62 6.22 -1.61
N THR A 81 7.76 5.53 -0.50
CA THR A 81 7.59 6.09 0.84
C THR A 81 8.89 6.47 1.51
N GLU A 82 10.02 6.28 0.82
CA GLU A 82 11.36 6.57 1.36
C GLU A 82 11.66 5.82 2.66
N LEU A 83 11.11 4.62 2.77
CA LEU A 83 11.31 3.76 3.93
C LEU A 83 12.45 2.77 3.70
N ASN A 84 13.04 2.35 4.81
CA ASN A 84 14.02 1.27 4.83
C ASN A 84 13.30 -0.07 4.59
N ASN A 85 13.92 -0.98 3.84
CA ASN A 85 13.34 -2.29 3.54
C ASN A 85 14.13 -3.43 4.21
N THR A 86 14.76 -3.18 5.35
CA THR A 86 15.48 -4.21 6.09
C THR A 86 14.56 -5.18 6.84
N GLU A 87 13.36 -4.73 7.15
CA GLU A 87 12.29 -5.54 7.75
C GLU A 87 10.99 -5.27 7.00
N GLY A 88 10.15 -6.27 6.89
CA GLY A 88 8.85 -6.14 6.24
C GLY A 88 8.12 -7.45 6.22
N LEU A 89 7.30 -7.66 5.19
CA LEU A 89 6.46 -8.85 5.08
C LEU A 89 7.28 -10.15 5.10
N SER A 90 8.40 -10.19 4.39
CA SER A 90 9.24 -11.41 4.33
C SER A 90 9.80 -11.78 5.70
N THR A 91 10.31 -10.81 6.45
CA THR A 91 10.84 -11.07 7.80
C THR A 91 9.72 -11.38 8.78
N PHE A 92 8.55 -10.76 8.62
CA PHE A 92 7.37 -11.06 9.41
C PHE A 92 6.91 -12.51 9.21
N LEU A 93 6.83 -12.98 7.97
CA LEU A 93 6.43 -14.35 7.65
C LEU A 93 7.45 -15.38 8.14
N LEU A 94 8.73 -15.01 8.17
CA LEU A 94 9.77 -15.86 8.74
C LEU A 94 9.83 -15.78 10.28
N LYS A 95 8.96 -14.97 10.90
CA LYS A 95 8.89 -14.73 12.34
C LYS A 95 10.18 -14.11 12.91
N LYS A 96 10.91 -13.36 12.07
CA LYS A 96 12.11 -12.63 12.48
C LYS A 96 11.81 -11.20 12.91
N SER A 97 10.62 -10.70 12.61
CA SER A 97 10.15 -9.39 13.06
C SER A 97 8.66 -9.50 13.42
N GLY A 98 8.18 -8.55 14.23
CA GLY A 98 6.81 -8.51 14.67
C GLY A 98 6.04 -7.33 14.12
N VAL A 99 4.91 -6.98 14.72
CA VAL A 99 4.04 -5.87 14.30
C VAL A 99 4.73 -4.51 14.40
N ASP A 100 5.81 -4.40 15.16
CA ASP A 100 6.62 -3.19 15.25
C ASP A 100 7.39 -2.90 13.96
N SER A 101 7.45 -3.85 13.02
CA SER A 101 7.99 -3.61 11.67
C SER A 101 7.04 -2.81 10.78
N ILE A 102 5.78 -2.62 11.19
CA ILE A 102 4.84 -1.78 10.47
C ILE A 102 5.22 -0.31 10.67
N ASN A 103 5.38 0.41 9.58
CA ASN A 103 5.74 1.83 9.62
C ASN A 103 4.47 2.68 9.69
N HIS A 104 4.45 3.63 10.63
CA HIS A 104 3.35 4.57 10.79
C HIS A 104 3.78 5.91 10.23
N LEU A 105 3.16 6.34 9.13
CA LEU A 105 3.48 7.61 8.48
C LEU A 105 2.38 8.62 8.71
N THR A 106 2.78 9.88 8.93
CA THR A 106 1.87 11.02 8.95
C THR A 106 2.37 12.03 7.93
N ILE A 107 1.58 12.27 6.90
CA ILE A 107 1.94 13.16 5.79
C ILE A 107 0.80 14.16 5.62
N ASN A 108 1.07 15.45 5.91
CA ASN A 108 0.06 16.51 5.83
C ASN A 108 -1.24 16.12 6.54
N ASP A 109 -1.12 15.63 7.78
CA ASP A 109 -2.23 15.18 8.63
C ASP A 109 -2.93 13.89 8.13
N VAL A 110 -2.38 13.22 7.14
CA VAL A 110 -2.90 11.93 6.67
C VAL A 110 -2.07 10.80 7.27
N ASN A 111 -2.73 9.89 7.96
CA ASN A 111 -2.07 8.75 8.60
C ASN A 111 -2.16 7.51 7.72
N LEU A 112 -1.00 6.95 7.40
CA LEU A 112 -0.88 5.73 6.61
C LEU A 112 0.06 4.75 7.32
N ASP A 113 -0.34 3.49 7.39
CA ASP A 113 0.54 2.43 7.83
C ASP A 113 1.07 1.69 6.62
N VAL A 114 2.35 1.36 6.64
CA VAL A 114 3.01 0.67 5.53
C VAL A 114 3.83 -0.50 6.06
N LEU A 115 3.55 -1.67 5.53
CA LEU A 115 4.41 -2.84 5.71
C LEU A 115 5.10 -3.09 4.38
N THR A 116 6.39 -2.77 4.32
CA THR A 116 7.20 -2.99 3.12
C THR A 116 7.40 -4.50 2.90
N SER A 117 7.88 -4.89 1.73
CA SER A 117 8.06 -6.32 1.43
C SER A 117 9.15 -6.98 2.27
N GLY A 118 10.12 -6.22 2.77
CA GLY A 118 11.32 -6.76 3.40
C GLY A 118 12.34 -7.24 2.38
N PRO A 119 13.45 -7.84 2.83
CA PRO A 119 14.45 -8.39 1.92
C PRO A 119 13.87 -9.48 1.04
N VAL A 120 14.37 -9.61 -0.19
CA VAL A 120 13.88 -10.62 -1.13
C VAL A 120 14.24 -12.02 -0.61
N PRO A 121 13.26 -12.89 -0.35
CA PRO A 121 13.54 -14.25 0.09
C PRO A 121 13.91 -15.14 -1.12
N PRO A 122 14.54 -16.30 -0.91
CA PRO A 122 14.88 -17.20 -2.01
C PRO A 122 13.65 -17.82 -2.69
N ASN A 123 12.51 -17.89 -2.02
CA ASN A 123 11.29 -18.53 -2.51
C ASN A 123 10.03 -17.69 -2.20
N PRO A 124 9.85 -16.53 -2.86
CA PRO A 124 8.77 -15.60 -2.52
C PRO A 124 7.36 -16.21 -2.58
N SER A 125 7.08 -17.00 -3.62
CA SER A 125 5.76 -17.60 -3.82
C SER A 125 5.42 -18.61 -2.73
N GLU A 126 6.39 -19.45 -2.36
CA GLU A 126 6.22 -20.45 -1.31
C GLU A 126 6.03 -19.78 0.06
N MET A 127 6.75 -18.68 0.30
CA MET A 127 6.64 -17.95 1.55
C MET A 127 5.24 -17.37 1.75
N LEU A 128 4.64 -16.80 0.71
CA LEU A 128 3.28 -16.28 0.77
C LEU A 128 2.26 -17.41 0.98
N ALA A 129 2.49 -18.57 0.40
CA ALA A 129 1.60 -19.71 0.55
C ALA A 129 1.68 -20.35 1.94
N SER A 130 2.81 -20.20 2.64
CA SER A 130 3.03 -20.84 3.95
C SER A 130 2.43 -20.05 5.12
N SER A 131 2.02 -18.83 4.90
CA SER A 131 1.42 -18.00 5.97
C SER A 131 -0.03 -18.40 6.34
#